data_3e77de8e879928bb36e4520df667cf84
#
_entry.id   3e77de8e879928bb36e4520df667cf84
#
_cell.length_a   1.000
_cell.length_b   1.000
_cell.length_c   1.000
_cell.angle_alpha   90.00
_cell.angle_beta   90.00
_cell.angle_gamma   90.00
#
_symmetry.space_group_name_H-M   'P 1'
#
loop_
_entity.id
_entity.type
_entity.pdbx_description
1 polymer ?
#
loop_
_entity_poly.entity_id
_entity_poly.type
_entity_poly.pdbx_seq_one_letter_code
_entity_poly.pdbx_strand_id
1 'polypeptide(L)'
;MPSNLQLSTLCDPRFRLNFIESPEEVKKLADAKMRNIYTTQETSNSETRTKEQNKKGLTKFFDVFGSNSNSENTRNPSQEAEKELNEYLSMPRVSFEHDPLDWWKVHYESFPSLKVLARKYLCIQGSSVASERVFSSGGSVITRQRASLLP
;
A
#
# COMPACT_ATOMS: atom_id res chain seq x y z
N MET A 1 7.75 12.53 -15.08
CA MET A 1 7.83 11.99 -13.71
C MET A 1 6.46 11.42 -13.33
N PRO A 2 6.37 10.14 -12.96
CA PRO A 2 5.10 9.55 -12.57
C PRO A 2 4.54 10.25 -11.33
N SER A 3 3.26 10.61 -11.38
CA SER A 3 2.55 11.34 -10.33
C SER A 3 1.95 10.38 -9.29
N ASN A 4 1.61 10.92 -8.11
CA ASN A 4 0.89 10.15 -7.09
C ASN A 4 -0.47 9.63 -7.60
N LEU A 5 -1.07 10.33 -8.55
CA LEU A 5 -2.32 9.92 -9.19
C LEU A 5 -2.12 8.66 -10.05
N GLN A 6 -0.99 8.54 -10.75
CA GLN A 6 -0.67 7.34 -11.54
C GLN A 6 -0.43 6.12 -10.63
N LEU A 7 0.16 6.31 -9.45
CA LEU A 7 0.27 5.25 -8.44
C LEU A 7 -1.09 4.86 -7.85
N SER A 8 -1.99 5.82 -7.66
CA SER A 8 -3.38 5.53 -7.26
C SER A 8 -4.09 4.68 -8.33
N THR A 9 -3.93 5.04 -9.61
CA THR A 9 -4.48 4.27 -10.73
C THR A 9 -3.91 2.85 -10.79
N LEU A 10 -2.60 2.68 -10.57
CA LEU A 10 -1.97 1.37 -10.48
C LEU A 10 -2.57 0.51 -9.35
N CYS A 11 -2.79 1.09 -8.19
CA CYS A 11 -3.33 0.38 -7.02
C CYS A 11 -4.83 0.04 -7.14
N ASP A 12 -5.54 0.64 -8.08
CA ASP A 12 -6.94 0.31 -8.35
C ASP A 12 -7.02 -0.96 -9.23
N PRO A 13 -7.59 -2.07 -8.73
CA PRO A 13 -7.63 -3.35 -9.45
C PRO A 13 -8.47 -3.30 -10.75
N ARG A 14 -9.28 -2.25 -10.94
CA ARG A 14 -10.08 -2.04 -12.15
C ARG A 14 -9.26 -1.43 -13.27
N PHE A 15 -8.29 -0.57 -12.96
CA PHE A 15 -7.51 0.21 -13.93
C PHE A 15 -6.10 -0.34 -14.13
N ARG A 16 -5.36 -0.54 -13.07
CA ARG A 16 -3.95 -0.97 -13.07
C ARG A 16 -3.09 -0.09 -14.00
N LEU A 17 -2.50 -0.66 -15.04
CA LEU A 17 -1.63 0.07 -15.99
C LEU A 17 -2.36 0.63 -17.22
N ASN A 18 -3.66 0.36 -17.41
CA ASN A 18 -4.31 0.60 -18.70
C ASN A 18 -4.51 2.06 -19.09
N PHE A 19 -4.59 2.95 -18.13
CA PHE A 19 -4.83 4.39 -18.37
C PHE A 19 -3.61 5.23 -17.98
N ILE A 20 -2.43 4.61 -17.98
CA ILE A 20 -1.18 5.24 -17.61
C ILE A 20 -0.36 5.48 -18.88
N GLU A 21 0.04 6.72 -19.14
CA GLU A 21 0.84 7.09 -20.31
C GLU A 21 2.22 6.43 -20.32
N SER A 22 2.85 6.28 -19.14
CA SER A 22 4.18 5.70 -18.98
C SER A 22 4.14 4.53 -18.00
N PRO A 23 3.58 3.37 -18.39
CA PRO A 23 3.36 2.24 -17.49
C PRO A 23 4.67 1.69 -16.89
N GLU A 24 5.76 1.67 -17.66
CA GLU A 24 7.06 1.19 -17.18
C GLU A 24 7.68 2.08 -16.10
N GLU A 25 7.52 3.39 -16.19
CA GLU A 25 8.01 4.32 -15.17
C GLU A 25 7.23 4.16 -13.86
N VAL A 26 5.91 4.01 -13.96
CA VAL A 26 5.05 3.81 -12.79
C VAL A 26 5.32 2.47 -12.14
N LYS A 27 5.53 1.42 -12.93
CA LYS A 27 5.92 0.09 -12.46
C LYS A 27 7.26 0.15 -11.69
N LYS A 28 8.28 0.79 -12.24
CA LYS A 28 9.58 0.99 -11.57
C LYS A 28 9.45 1.80 -10.27
N LEU A 29 8.62 2.84 -10.28
CA LEU A 29 8.40 3.64 -9.07
C LEU A 29 7.66 2.85 -7.98
N ALA A 30 6.65 2.07 -8.35
CA ALA A 30 5.93 1.20 -7.43
C ALA A 30 6.87 0.17 -6.80
N ASP A 31 7.65 -0.52 -7.63
CA ASP A 31 8.65 -1.49 -7.20
C ASP A 31 9.67 -0.88 -6.23
N ALA A 32 10.22 0.28 -6.54
CA ALA A 32 11.15 0.99 -5.64
C ALA A 32 10.51 1.33 -4.28
N LYS A 33 9.24 1.73 -4.27
CA LYS A 33 8.51 2.01 -3.02
C LYS A 33 8.21 0.74 -2.23
N MET A 34 7.86 -0.35 -2.91
CA MET A 34 7.61 -1.65 -2.27
C MET A 34 8.89 -2.21 -1.64
N ARG A 35 10.05 -2.12 -2.31
CA ARG A 35 11.35 -2.49 -1.73
C ARG A 35 11.64 -1.75 -0.44
N ASN A 36 11.39 -0.46 -0.38
CA ASN A 36 11.57 0.33 0.85
C ASN A 36 10.66 -0.16 1.99
N ILE A 37 9.44 -0.59 1.67
CA ILE A 37 8.50 -1.14 2.67
C ILE A 37 9.03 -2.48 3.20
N TYR A 38 9.51 -3.37 2.35
CA TYR A 38 10.12 -4.64 2.77
C TYR A 38 11.32 -4.41 3.68
N THR A 39 12.24 -3.51 3.30
CA THR A 39 13.43 -3.18 4.11
C THR A 39 13.03 -2.61 5.48
N THR A 40 12.02 -1.77 5.54
CA THR A 40 11.54 -1.18 6.81
C THR A 40 10.88 -2.22 7.72
N GLN A 41 10.19 -3.20 7.15
CA GLN A 41 9.56 -4.28 7.93
C GLN A 41 10.60 -5.23 8.54
N GLU A 42 11.69 -5.51 7.84
CA GLU A 42 12.79 -6.33 8.36
C GLU A 42 13.49 -5.65 9.54
N THR A 43 13.72 -4.35 9.49
CA THR A 43 14.34 -3.59 10.60
C THR A 43 13.45 -3.54 11.83
N SER A 44 12.14 -3.37 11.69
CA SER A 44 11.20 -3.36 12.81
C SER A 44 11.05 -4.74 13.47
N ASN A 45 11.15 -5.82 12.70
CA ASN A 45 11.13 -7.17 13.25
C ASN A 45 12.43 -7.53 14.01
N SER A 46 13.56 -6.90 13.69
CA SER A 46 14.82 -7.09 14.41
C SER A 46 14.85 -6.39 15.77
N GLU A 47 14.19 -5.23 15.89
CA GLU A 47 14.11 -4.49 17.16
C GLU A 47 13.16 -5.14 18.18
N THR A 48 12.11 -5.82 17.72
CA THR A 48 11.19 -6.56 18.61
C THR A 48 11.81 -7.84 19.15
N ARG A 49 12.78 -8.43 18.46
CA ARG A 49 13.51 -9.64 18.92
C ARG A 49 14.50 -9.37 20.05
N THR A 50 14.87 -8.13 20.33
CA THR A 50 15.83 -7.79 21.40
C THR A 50 15.21 -7.71 22.79
N LYS A 51 13.89 -7.77 22.95
CA LYS A 51 13.22 -7.72 24.29
C LYS A 51 12.81 -9.07 24.87
N GLU A 52 13.00 -10.18 24.18
CA GLU A 52 12.73 -11.54 24.70
C GLU A 52 14.01 -12.36 24.98
N GLN A 53 15.00 -11.73 25.59
CA GLN A 53 16.31 -12.35 25.80
C GLN A 53 16.40 -13.31 27.02
N ASN A 54 15.31 -13.85 27.55
CA ASN A 54 15.41 -14.70 28.73
C ASN A 54 14.85 -16.15 28.61
N LYS A 55 14.68 -16.69 27.37
CA LYS A 55 14.34 -18.10 27.14
C LYS A 55 15.31 -18.80 26.19
N LYS A 56 16.62 -18.48 26.27
CA LYS A 56 17.63 -18.82 25.26
C LYS A 56 18.48 -20.06 25.53
N GLY A 57 18.06 -21.01 26.37
CA GLY A 57 18.82 -22.26 26.57
C GLY A 57 18.44 -23.39 25.60
N LEU A 58 17.15 -23.65 25.46
CA LEU A 58 16.65 -24.80 24.71
C LEU A 58 16.46 -24.57 23.21
N THR A 59 16.06 -23.37 22.77
CA THR A 59 15.85 -23.06 21.36
C THR A 59 17.13 -23.15 20.54
N LYS A 60 18.25 -22.66 21.08
CA LYS A 60 19.56 -22.79 20.42
C LYS A 60 20.00 -24.25 20.26
N PHE A 61 19.61 -25.13 21.17
CA PHE A 61 19.92 -26.53 21.09
C PHE A 61 19.16 -27.24 19.98
N PHE A 62 17.90 -26.88 19.78
CA PHE A 62 17.06 -27.40 18.67
C PHE A 62 17.45 -26.83 17.30
N ASP A 63 17.94 -25.59 17.23
CA ASP A 63 18.46 -25.01 16.00
C ASP A 63 19.73 -25.66 15.49
N VAL A 64 20.57 -26.18 16.40
CA VAL A 64 21.82 -26.89 16.04
C VAL A 64 21.56 -28.34 15.64
N PHE A 65 20.57 -29.01 16.23
CA PHE A 65 20.27 -30.43 15.94
C PHE A 65 19.17 -30.65 14.90
N GLY A 66 18.37 -29.59 14.60
CA GLY A 66 17.31 -29.62 13.60
C GLY A 66 17.73 -29.22 12.19
N SER A 67 19.02 -29.02 11.94
CA SER A 67 19.50 -28.56 10.62
C SER A 67 19.53 -29.71 9.61
N ASN A 68 18.36 -30.07 9.11
CA ASN A 68 18.26 -30.59 7.77
C ASN A 68 17.14 -29.84 7.06
N SER A 69 17.51 -29.13 5.99
CA SER A 69 16.66 -28.44 5.01
C SER A 69 15.87 -27.22 5.53
N ASN A 70 16.57 -26.13 5.84
CA ASN A 70 16.06 -24.81 5.48
C ASN A 70 17.23 -24.05 4.84
N SER A 71 17.25 -24.05 3.51
CA SER A 71 17.93 -22.99 2.77
C SER A 71 17.49 -21.68 3.43
N GLU A 72 18.44 -20.96 4.02
CA GLU A 72 18.28 -19.56 4.37
C GLU A 72 17.89 -18.84 3.08
N ASN A 73 16.60 -18.76 2.86
CA ASN A 73 16.02 -17.93 1.84
C ASN A 73 16.28 -16.50 2.33
N THR A 74 17.46 -15.98 2.03
CA THR A 74 17.77 -14.57 2.14
C THR A 74 16.77 -13.89 1.21
N ARG A 75 15.61 -13.51 1.77
CA ARG A 75 14.54 -12.86 1.02
C ARG A 75 15.11 -11.55 0.49
N ASN A 76 15.47 -11.53 -0.78
CA ASN A 76 15.88 -10.30 -1.45
C ASN A 76 14.66 -9.39 -1.60
N PRO A 77 14.58 -8.26 -0.84
CA PRO A 77 13.44 -7.35 -0.88
C PRO A 77 13.09 -6.92 -2.31
N SER A 78 14.09 -6.89 -3.17
CA SER A 78 13.95 -6.55 -4.58
C SER A 78 13.19 -7.61 -5.38
N GLN A 79 13.49 -8.88 -5.16
CA GLN A 79 12.84 -9.99 -5.85
C GLN A 79 11.42 -10.23 -5.35
N GLU A 80 11.19 -10.07 -4.06
CA GLU A 80 9.86 -10.20 -3.47
C GLU A 80 8.91 -9.09 -3.94
N ALA A 81 9.39 -7.84 -3.98
CA ALA A 81 8.60 -6.71 -4.48
C ALA A 81 8.22 -6.90 -5.97
N GLU A 82 9.19 -7.29 -6.79
CA GLU A 82 8.96 -7.51 -8.21
C GLU A 82 7.99 -8.67 -8.46
N LYS A 83 8.14 -9.79 -7.73
CA LYS A 83 7.25 -10.93 -7.80
C LYS A 83 5.81 -10.55 -7.41
N GLU A 84 5.65 -9.87 -6.27
CA GLU A 84 4.36 -9.41 -5.78
C GLU A 84 3.66 -8.49 -6.81
N LEU A 85 4.40 -7.55 -7.39
CA LEU A 85 3.86 -6.64 -8.39
C LEU A 85 3.47 -7.36 -9.68
N ASN A 86 4.29 -8.29 -10.15
CA ASN A 86 3.98 -9.07 -11.36
C ASN A 86 2.78 -10.00 -11.13
N GLU A 87 2.66 -10.62 -9.97
CA GLU A 87 1.50 -11.43 -9.60
C GLU A 87 0.23 -10.59 -9.60
N TYR A 88 0.23 -9.42 -8.97
CA TYR A 88 -0.89 -8.48 -8.99
C TYR A 88 -1.30 -8.09 -10.42
N LEU A 89 -0.34 -7.79 -11.28
CA LEU A 89 -0.60 -7.37 -12.65
C LEU A 89 -1.11 -8.52 -13.54
N SER A 90 -0.76 -9.78 -13.22
CA SER A 90 -1.21 -10.96 -13.95
C SER A 90 -2.64 -11.39 -13.62
N MET A 91 -3.19 -10.97 -12.47
CA MET A 91 -4.55 -11.31 -12.08
C MET A 91 -5.60 -10.74 -13.05
N PRO A 92 -6.78 -11.39 -13.20
CA PRO A 92 -7.86 -10.84 -13.99
C PRO A 92 -8.33 -9.48 -13.43
N ARG A 93 -8.76 -8.58 -14.31
CA ARG A 93 -9.27 -7.28 -13.90
C ARG A 93 -10.64 -7.42 -13.26
N VAL A 94 -10.91 -6.53 -12.32
CA VAL A 94 -12.20 -6.42 -11.68
C VAL A 94 -13.13 -5.53 -12.51
N SER A 95 -14.42 -5.84 -12.54
CA SER A 95 -15.42 -5.00 -13.20
C SER A 95 -15.48 -3.60 -12.58
N PHE A 96 -15.83 -2.59 -13.38
CA PHE A 96 -15.97 -1.20 -12.93
C PHE A 96 -17.03 -1.00 -11.84
N GLU A 97 -18.00 -1.89 -11.76
CA GLU A 97 -19.07 -1.83 -10.77
C GLU A 97 -18.66 -2.31 -9.38
N HIS A 98 -17.53 -3.02 -9.28
CA HIS A 98 -17.04 -3.51 -7.98
C HIS A 98 -16.25 -2.42 -7.26
N ASP A 99 -16.43 -2.38 -5.94
CA ASP A 99 -15.63 -1.52 -5.07
C ASP A 99 -14.18 -2.03 -5.00
N PRO A 100 -13.18 -1.21 -5.35
CA PRO A 100 -11.78 -1.60 -5.24
C PRO A 100 -11.37 -1.91 -3.80
N LEU A 101 -12.01 -1.31 -2.80
CA LEU A 101 -11.71 -1.56 -1.40
C LEU A 101 -12.17 -2.95 -0.95
N ASP A 102 -13.28 -3.44 -1.48
CA ASP A 102 -13.74 -4.82 -1.20
C ASP A 102 -12.80 -5.85 -1.82
N TRP A 103 -12.28 -5.58 -3.01
CA TRP A 103 -11.25 -6.41 -3.61
C TRP A 103 -10.00 -6.48 -2.73
N TRP A 104 -9.53 -5.34 -2.21
CA TRP A 104 -8.38 -5.29 -1.32
C TRP A 104 -8.61 -5.99 0.01
N LYS A 105 -9.82 -5.98 0.57
CA LYS A 105 -10.15 -6.74 1.79
C LYS A 105 -9.91 -8.24 1.61
N VAL A 106 -10.26 -8.78 0.44
CA VAL A 106 -10.08 -10.20 0.14
C VAL A 106 -8.62 -10.56 -0.11
N HIS A 107 -7.89 -9.69 -0.81
CA HIS A 107 -6.52 -9.98 -1.27
C HIS A 107 -5.42 -9.38 -0.35
N TYR A 108 -5.81 -8.83 0.77
CA TYR A 108 -4.94 -8.12 1.70
C TYR A 108 -3.72 -8.92 2.16
N GLU A 109 -3.88 -10.24 2.39
CA GLU A 109 -2.81 -11.12 2.85
C GLU A 109 -1.84 -11.52 1.73
N SER A 110 -2.32 -11.56 0.48
CA SER A 110 -1.52 -11.98 -0.67
C SER A 110 -0.50 -10.92 -1.10
N PHE A 111 -0.75 -9.64 -0.81
CA PHE A 111 0.05 -8.51 -1.29
C PHE A 111 0.54 -7.63 -0.13
N PRO A 112 1.54 -8.08 0.65
CA PRO A 112 1.96 -7.42 1.89
C PRO A 112 2.55 -6.01 1.70
N SER A 113 3.27 -5.74 0.61
CA SER A 113 3.82 -4.41 0.34
C SER A 113 2.90 -3.55 -0.50
N LEU A 114 2.23 -4.16 -1.48
CA LEU A 114 1.33 -3.45 -2.37
C LEU A 114 0.09 -2.94 -1.62
N LYS A 115 -0.41 -3.68 -0.61
CA LYS A 115 -1.49 -3.20 0.26
C LYS A 115 -1.16 -1.90 1.00
N VAL A 116 0.10 -1.72 1.38
CA VAL A 116 0.54 -0.47 2.04
C VAL A 116 0.49 0.69 1.05
N LEU A 117 0.91 0.46 -0.19
CA LEU A 117 0.77 1.44 -1.27
C LEU A 117 -0.70 1.70 -1.58
N ALA A 118 -1.51 0.68 -1.72
CA ALA A 118 -2.95 0.80 -1.98
C ALA A 118 -3.63 1.64 -0.90
N ARG A 119 -3.38 1.35 0.37
CA ARG A 119 -3.90 2.14 1.49
C ARG A 119 -3.48 3.60 1.42
N LYS A 120 -2.24 3.88 1.01
CA LYS A 120 -1.71 5.24 0.91
C LYS A 120 -2.27 6.01 -0.28
N TYR A 121 -2.39 5.36 -1.44
CA TYR A 121 -2.68 6.04 -2.69
C TYR A 121 -4.15 5.99 -3.11
N LEU A 122 -4.93 4.98 -2.72
CA LEU A 122 -6.36 4.94 -3.01
C LEU A 122 -7.17 5.98 -2.21
N CYS A 123 -6.64 6.51 -1.12
CA CYS A 123 -7.28 7.61 -0.39
C CYS A 123 -7.08 8.98 -1.06
N ILE A 124 -6.25 9.09 -2.09
CA ILE A 124 -6.01 10.35 -2.81
C ILE A 124 -7.24 10.67 -3.66
N GLN A 125 -7.87 11.79 -3.35
CA GLN A 125 -9.00 12.27 -4.14
C GLN A 125 -8.52 12.71 -5.53
N GLY A 126 -9.18 12.22 -6.58
CA GLY A 126 -8.89 12.58 -7.97
C GLY A 126 -9.32 13.99 -8.35
N SER A 127 -10.18 14.63 -7.54
CA SER A 127 -10.66 15.99 -7.76
C SER A 127 -10.98 16.70 -6.44
N SER A 128 -10.94 18.03 -6.48
CA SER A 128 -11.34 18.90 -5.37
C SER A 128 -12.87 19.09 -5.23
N VAL A 129 -13.65 18.46 -6.10
CA VAL A 129 -15.13 18.68 -6.18
C VAL A 129 -15.82 18.44 -4.84
N ALA A 130 -15.40 17.44 -4.07
CA ALA A 130 -15.99 17.19 -2.75
C ALA A 130 -15.74 18.37 -1.80
N SER A 131 -14.52 18.90 -1.75
CA SER A 131 -14.14 20.06 -0.95
C SER A 131 -14.90 21.31 -1.43
N GLU A 132 -14.95 21.53 -2.72
CA GLU A 132 -15.64 22.67 -3.34
C GLU A 132 -17.15 22.67 -3.02
N ARG A 133 -17.79 21.50 -3.02
CA ARG A 133 -19.19 21.37 -2.60
C ARG A 133 -19.40 21.77 -1.14
N VAL A 134 -18.52 21.34 -0.25
CA VAL A 134 -18.60 21.71 1.18
C VAL A 134 -18.40 23.20 1.35
N PHE A 135 -17.41 23.79 0.70
CA PHE A 135 -17.16 25.24 0.76
C PHE A 135 -18.29 26.05 0.13
N SER A 136 -18.83 25.61 -1.01
CA SER A 136 -19.97 26.25 -1.66
C SER A 136 -21.23 26.21 -0.78
N SER A 137 -21.50 25.05 -0.15
CA SER A 137 -22.62 24.92 0.80
C SER A 137 -22.40 25.78 2.05
N GLY A 138 -21.17 25.82 2.58
CA GLY A 138 -20.78 26.69 3.69
C GLY A 138 -20.94 28.17 3.33
N GLY A 139 -20.50 28.58 2.13
CA GLY A 139 -20.64 29.94 1.64
C GLY A 139 -22.09 30.39 1.48
N SER A 140 -23.00 29.49 1.13
CA SER A 140 -24.43 29.79 1.05
C SER A 140 -25.10 29.99 2.43
N VAL A 141 -24.51 29.40 3.47
CA VAL A 141 -24.99 29.56 4.87
C VAL A 141 -24.44 30.86 5.49
N ILE A 142 -23.21 31.25 5.11
CA ILE A 142 -22.55 32.50 5.58
C ILE A 142 -22.90 33.63 4.61
N THR A 143 -24.16 33.98 4.52
CA THR A 143 -24.59 35.21 3.80
C THR A 143 -24.44 36.42 4.72
N ARG A 144 -24.19 37.61 4.15
CA ARG A 144 -24.09 38.90 4.86
C ARG A 144 -25.24 39.12 5.84
N GLN A 145 -26.45 38.68 5.52
CA GLN A 145 -27.62 38.77 6.37
C GLN A 145 -27.61 37.87 7.60
N ARG A 146 -26.93 36.70 7.51
CA ARG A 146 -26.77 35.76 8.65
C ARG A 146 -25.52 36.04 9.48
N ALA A 147 -24.50 36.69 8.89
CA ALA A 147 -23.34 37.19 9.63
C ALA A 147 -23.65 38.40 10.50
N SER A 148 -24.82 38.99 10.35
CA SER A 148 -25.39 40.11 11.15
C SER A 148 -26.14 39.56 12.38
N LEU A 149 -25.71 38.48 12.99
CA LEU A 149 -26.08 38.17 14.34
C LEU A 149 -25.26 39.10 15.27
N LEU A 150 -25.77 40.30 15.45
CA LEU A 150 -25.34 41.19 16.55
C LEU A 150 -25.69 40.52 17.89
N PRO A 151 -24.84 40.72 18.91
CA PRO A 151 -25.05 40.22 20.26
C PRO A 151 -26.33 40.78 20.90
#